data_6395f4277cf754093b2053808104510f
#
_entry.id   6395f4277cf754093b2053808104510f
#
_cell.length_a   1.000
_cell.length_b   1.000
_cell.length_c   1.000
_cell.angle_alpha   90.00
_cell.angle_beta   90.00
_cell.angle_gamma   90.00
#
_symmetry.space_group_name_H-M   'P 1'
#
loop_
_entity.id
_entity.type
_entity.pdbx_description
1 polymer ?
#
loop_
_entity_poly.entity_id
_entity_poly.type
_entity_poly.pdbx_seq_one_letter_code
_entity_poly.pdbx_strand_id
1 'polypeptide(L)'
;MKSITQLENKKVLVLGLAKSGEAAARLLAKLGAIVTVNDGKAFEENPSAQSLLEEGIKVVCGGHPLELLDENFELMVKNPGIRYDNPMVARALEKEIPVWTEVELAYLVSEAPIIGITGSNGKTTTTTMIADVFKSWWKVRCLVWKYWFP
;
A
#
# COMPACT_ATOMS: atom_id res chain seq x y z
N MET A 1 -15.61 -7.01 -4.30
CA MET A 1 -14.45 -7.05 -3.37
C MET A 1 -14.68 -8.23 -2.46
N LYS A 2 -13.71 -9.13 -2.37
CA LYS A 2 -13.81 -10.31 -1.48
C LYS A 2 -14.03 -9.85 -0.03
N SER A 3 -14.86 -10.54 0.72
CA SER A 3 -14.96 -10.36 2.16
C SER A 3 -13.69 -10.92 2.81
N ILE A 4 -12.86 -10.06 3.37
CA ILE A 4 -11.58 -10.44 3.96
C ILE A 4 -11.65 -10.15 5.45
N THR A 5 -11.85 -11.20 6.23
CA THR A 5 -11.89 -11.11 7.70
C THR A 5 -10.50 -11.23 8.33
N GLN A 6 -9.51 -11.71 7.56
CA GLN A 6 -8.15 -11.94 8.08
C GLN A 6 -7.38 -10.69 8.50
N LEU A 7 -7.85 -9.49 8.10
CA LEU A 7 -7.24 -8.21 8.50
C LEU A 7 -8.06 -7.47 9.57
N GLU A 8 -9.22 -7.98 9.91
CA GLU A 8 -10.09 -7.38 10.91
C GLU A 8 -9.42 -7.35 12.29
N ASN A 9 -9.41 -6.18 12.93
CA ASN A 9 -8.76 -5.88 14.20
C ASN A 9 -7.22 -6.06 14.24
N LYS A 10 -6.59 -6.36 13.11
CA LYS A 10 -5.12 -6.44 13.03
C LYS A 10 -4.48 -5.06 13.05
N LYS A 11 -3.40 -4.95 13.82
CA LYS A 11 -2.55 -3.74 13.80
C LYS A 11 -1.64 -3.77 12.59
N VAL A 12 -1.85 -2.81 11.68
CA VAL A 12 -1.11 -2.74 10.40
C VAL A 12 -0.37 -1.42 10.31
N LEU A 13 0.93 -1.50 10.02
CA LEU A 13 1.76 -0.34 9.72
C LEU A 13 1.84 -0.15 8.21
N VAL A 14 1.46 1.03 7.73
CA VAL A 14 1.68 1.45 6.33
C VAL A 14 2.90 2.35 6.29
N LEU A 15 3.93 1.95 5.54
CA LEU A 15 5.18 2.68 5.41
C LEU A 15 5.23 3.44 4.07
N GLY A 16 5.23 4.76 4.17
CA GLY A 16 5.24 5.70 3.05
C GLY A 16 3.85 6.16 2.61
N LEU A 17 3.67 7.48 2.52
CA LEU A 17 2.42 8.17 2.17
C LEU A 17 2.43 8.76 0.75
N ALA A 18 3.01 8.04 -0.22
CA ALA A 18 2.73 8.32 -1.62
C ALA A 18 1.27 7.94 -1.94
N LYS A 19 0.78 8.27 -3.14
CA LYS A 19 -0.62 7.99 -3.55
C LYS A 19 -1.09 6.57 -3.27
N SER A 20 -0.21 5.59 -3.41
CA SER A 20 -0.52 4.19 -3.17
C SER A 20 -0.62 3.85 -1.68
N GLY A 21 0.25 4.44 -0.84
CA GLY A 21 0.20 4.25 0.61
C GLY A 21 -1.06 4.82 1.23
N GLU A 22 -1.50 6.00 0.78
CA GLU A 22 -2.78 6.61 1.18
C GLU A 22 -3.96 5.69 0.82
N ALA A 23 -4.00 5.19 -0.42
CA ALA A 23 -5.04 4.27 -0.86
C ALA A 23 -5.04 2.95 -0.07
N ALA A 24 -3.83 2.41 0.23
CA ALA A 24 -3.67 1.21 1.04
C ALA A 24 -4.17 1.42 2.48
N ALA A 25 -3.84 2.57 3.10
CA ALA A 25 -4.28 2.89 4.45
C ALA A 25 -5.81 2.93 4.55
N ARG A 26 -6.48 3.63 3.62
CA ARG A 26 -7.95 3.67 3.57
C ARG A 26 -8.58 2.30 3.31
N LEU A 27 -7.97 1.51 2.42
CA LEU A 27 -8.46 0.16 2.14
C LEU A 27 -8.36 -0.74 3.37
N LEU A 28 -7.22 -0.72 4.06
CA LEU A 28 -6.98 -1.48 5.28
C LEU A 28 -7.96 -1.09 6.39
N ALA A 29 -8.18 0.21 6.61
CA ALA A 29 -9.16 0.71 7.57
C ALA A 29 -10.58 0.24 7.21
N LYS A 30 -10.95 0.28 5.92
CA LYS A 30 -12.24 -0.24 5.44
C LYS A 30 -12.40 -1.75 5.64
N LEU A 31 -11.30 -2.50 5.67
CA LEU A 31 -11.26 -3.93 5.96
C LEU A 31 -11.23 -4.24 7.47
N GLY A 32 -11.38 -3.22 8.31
CA GLY A 32 -11.44 -3.37 9.77
C GLY A 32 -10.08 -3.46 10.46
N ALA A 33 -8.99 -3.15 9.78
CA ALA A 33 -7.65 -3.11 10.39
C ALA A 33 -7.47 -1.84 11.24
N ILE A 34 -6.65 -1.93 12.28
CA ILE A 34 -6.17 -0.81 13.07
C ILE A 34 -4.90 -0.28 12.41
N VAL A 35 -5.06 0.79 11.64
CA VAL A 35 -4.00 1.29 10.77
C VAL A 35 -3.21 2.40 11.43
N THR A 36 -1.89 2.27 11.39
CA THR A 36 -0.94 3.37 11.64
C THR A 36 -0.14 3.62 10.37
N VAL A 37 0.02 4.87 9.99
CA VAL A 37 0.80 5.27 8.82
C VAL A 37 2.07 5.95 9.29
N ASN A 38 3.22 5.63 8.66
CA ASN A 38 4.47 6.33 8.90
C ASN A 38 5.04 6.90 7.59
N ASP A 39 5.42 8.17 7.60
CA ASP A 39 6.06 8.85 6.47
C ASP A 39 7.19 9.76 6.95
N GLY A 40 8.27 9.83 6.15
CA GLY A 40 9.44 10.66 6.47
C GLY A 40 9.22 12.16 6.32
N LYS A 41 8.22 12.60 5.54
CA LYS A 41 7.89 14.01 5.37
C LYS A 41 7.25 14.59 6.63
N ALA A 42 7.45 15.89 6.86
CA ALA A 42 6.77 16.58 7.94
C ALA A 42 5.24 16.55 7.74
N PHE A 43 4.51 16.56 8.83
CA PHE A 43 3.04 16.47 8.80
C PHE A 43 2.42 17.64 8.03
N GLU A 44 2.95 18.85 8.21
CA GLU A 44 2.47 20.09 7.59
C GLU A 44 2.66 20.08 6.07
N GLU A 45 3.65 19.34 5.59
CA GLU A 45 3.98 19.21 4.16
C GLU A 45 3.26 18.04 3.48
N ASN A 46 2.40 17.33 4.21
CA ASN A 46 1.77 16.11 3.73
C ASN A 46 0.23 16.18 3.84
N PRO A 47 -0.46 16.71 2.80
CA PRO A 47 -1.93 16.79 2.81
C PRO A 47 -2.62 15.44 2.99
N SER A 48 -2.01 14.34 2.51
CA SER A 48 -2.54 13.00 2.70
C SER A 48 -2.51 12.59 4.18
N ALA A 49 -1.48 13.02 4.93
CA ALA A 49 -1.38 12.77 6.36
C ALA A 49 -2.51 13.47 7.13
N GLN A 50 -2.80 14.71 6.77
CA GLN A 50 -3.87 15.50 7.38
C GLN A 50 -5.24 14.85 7.12
N SER A 51 -5.52 14.48 5.87
CA SER A 51 -6.76 13.81 5.49
C SER A 51 -6.97 12.48 6.21
N LEU A 52 -5.93 11.66 6.32
CA LEU A 52 -6.03 10.36 7.02
C LEU A 52 -6.24 10.52 8.52
N LEU A 53 -5.63 11.55 9.14
CA LEU A 53 -5.86 11.86 10.56
C LEU A 53 -7.31 12.28 10.82
N GLU A 54 -7.89 13.10 9.93
CA GLU A 54 -9.31 13.49 9.98
C GLU A 54 -10.25 12.28 9.84
N GLU A 55 -9.83 11.26 9.11
CA GLU A 55 -10.54 9.98 8.98
C GLU A 55 -10.33 9.02 10.17
N GLY A 56 -9.58 9.46 11.21
CA GLY A 56 -9.32 8.67 12.43
C GLY A 56 -8.18 7.66 12.29
N ILE A 57 -7.36 7.73 11.24
CA ILE A 57 -6.18 6.88 11.06
C ILE A 57 -4.98 7.53 11.75
N LYS A 58 -4.28 6.77 12.60
CA LYS A 58 -3.06 7.24 13.26
C LYS A 58 -1.96 7.51 12.25
N VAL A 59 -1.36 8.70 12.30
CA VAL A 59 -0.26 9.10 11.39
C VAL A 59 0.95 9.56 12.18
N VAL A 60 2.13 9.05 11.81
CA VAL A 60 3.43 9.40 12.37
C VAL A 60 4.32 9.94 11.24
N CYS A 61 4.60 11.23 11.25
CA CYS A 61 5.34 11.96 10.22
C CYS A 61 6.63 12.55 10.77
N GLY A 62 7.50 13.01 9.85
CA GLY A 62 8.75 13.72 10.19
C GLY A 62 9.91 12.80 10.51
N GLY A 63 9.83 11.52 10.17
CA GLY A 63 10.89 10.55 10.38
C GLY A 63 10.37 9.12 10.46
N HIS A 64 11.31 8.20 10.68
CA HIS A 64 11.04 6.77 10.77
C HIS A 64 11.55 6.22 12.11
N PRO A 65 10.84 6.48 13.24
CA PRO A 65 11.26 6.01 14.55
C PRO A 65 11.15 4.47 14.61
N LEU A 66 12.26 3.78 14.86
CA LEU A 66 12.27 2.31 14.93
C LEU A 66 11.45 1.77 16.09
N GLU A 67 11.31 2.57 17.15
CA GLU A 67 10.50 2.28 18.34
C GLU A 67 9.02 2.12 18.02
N LEU A 68 8.57 2.69 16.89
CA LEU A 68 7.20 2.51 16.40
C LEU A 68 6.85 1.02 16.22
N LEU A 69 7.84 0.21 15.81
CA LEU A 69 7.66 -1.23 15.65
C LEU A 69 7.49 -2.01 16.97
N ASP A 70 7.64 -1.35 18.12
CA ASP A 70 7.38 -1.94 19.43
C ASP A 70 5.87 -1.91 19.79
N GLU A 71 5.04 -1.29 18.97
CA GLU A 71 3.57 -1.28 19.13
C GLU A 71 2.87 -2.59 18.72
N ASN A 72 3.61 -3.67 18.51
CA ASN A 72 3.11 -5.01 18.16
C ASN A 72 2.27 -5.03 16.86
N PHE A 73 2.82 -4.52 15.79
CA PHE A 73 2.21 -4.68 14.47
C PHE A 73 2.24 -6.14 14.01
N GLU A 74 1.15 -6.57 13.38
CA GLU A 74 0.99 -7.92 12.84
C GLU A 74 1.25 -7.97 11.32
N LEU A 75 1.36 -6.82 10.68
CA LEU A 75 1.62 -6.66 9.25
C LEU A 75 2.23 -5.28 8.99
N MET A 76 3.22 -5.23 8.10
CA MET A 76 3.68 -3.99 7.48
C MET A 76 3.29 -4.00 5.99
N VAL A 77 2.67 -2.92 5.52
CA VAL A 77 2.45 -2.68 4.09
C VAL A 77 3.34 -1.52 3.66
N LYS A 78 4.30 -1.78 2.79
CA LYS A 78 5.24 -0.77 2.32
C LYS A 78 4.95 -0.32 0.89
N ASN A 79 5.29 0.93 0.58
CA ASN A 79 5.35 1.38 -0.79
C ASN A 79 6.41 0.56 -1.56
N PRO A 80 6.13 0.12 -2.80
CA PRO A 80 7.08 -0.67 -3.59
C PRO A 80 8.44 0.01 -3.81
N GLY A 81 8.46 1.35 -3.88
CA GLY A 81 9.69 2.12 -4.02
C GLY A 81 10.60 2.11 -2.77
N ILE A 82 10.07 1.70 -1.62
CA ILE A 82 10.89 1.54 -0.41
C ILE A 82 11.63 0.21 -0.51
N ARG A 83 12.96 0.26 -0.42
CA ARG A 83 13.82 -0.92 -0.53
C ARG A 83 13.74 -1.80 0.72
N TYR A 84 14.10 -3.08 0.59
CA TYR A 84 14.12 -4.02 1.73
C TYR A 84 15.29 -3.75 2.70
N ASP A 85 16.32 -3.02 2.27
CA ASP A 85 17.41 -2.56 3.14
C ASP A 85 17.08 -1.27 3.93
N ASN A 86 15.87 -0.72 3.76
CA ASN A 86 15.39 0.37 4.60
C ASN A 86 15.33 -0.08 6.07
N PRO A 87 15.85 0.70 7.04
CA PRO A 87 15.92 0.32 8.45
C PRO A 87 14.59 -0.13 9.05
N MET A 88 13.48 0.53 8.70
CA MET A 88 12.14 0.14 9.17
C MET A 88 11.74 -1.25 8.66
N VAL A 89 12.01 -1.52 7.38
CA VAL A 89 11.69 -2.81 6.76
C VAL A 89 12.59 -3.91 7.32
N ALA A 90 13.90 -3.66 7.44
CA ALA A 90 14.83 -4.61 8.02
C ALA A 90 14.45 -4.96 9.47
N ARG A 91 14.11 -3.95 10.27
CA ARG A 91 13.69 -4.15 11.66
C ARG A 91 12.35 -4.89 11.76
N ALA A 92 11.41 -4.66 10.86
CA ALA A 92 10.15 -5.41 10.81
C ALA A 92 10.41 -6.91 10.52
N LEU A 93 11.30 -7.20 9.57
CA LEU A 93 11.69 -8.57 9.24
C LEU A 93 12.42 -9.27 10.42
N GLU A 94 13.30 -8.56 11.13
CA GLU A 94 13.95 -9.08 12.36
C GLU A 94 12.93 -9.45 13.45
N LYS A 95 11.82 -8.71 13.52
CA LYS A 95 10.69 -8.97 14.42
C LYS A 95 9.69 -9.98 13.88
N GLU A 96 9.99 -10.63 12.76
CA GLU A 96 9.11 -11.57 12.08
C GLU A 96 7.74 -10.98 11.70
N ILE A 97 7.66 -9.65 11.55
CA ILE A 97 6.46 -8.97 11.05
C ILE A 97 6.39 -9.19 9.54
N PRO A 98 5.32 -9.80 9.00
CA PRO A 98 5.14 -9.94 7.56
C PRO A 98 5.18 -8.59 6.87
N VAL A 99 5.91 -8.49 5.74
CA VAL A 99 6.03 -7.26 4.96
C VAL A 99 5.41 -7.49 3.59
N TRP A 100 4.33 -6.77 3.30
CA TRP A 100 3.64 -6.78 2.02
C TRP A 100 3.88 -5.48 1.25
N THR A 101 3.62 -5.54 -0.04
CA THR A 101 3.44 -4.34 -0.87
C THR A 101 1.94 -4.12 -1.10
N GLU A 102 1.57 -2.96 -1.63
CA GLU A 102 0.17 -2.67 -1.97
C GLU A 102 -0.37 -3.62 -3.07
N VAL A 103 0.52 -4.25 -3.85
CA VAL A 103 0.12 -5.25 -4.86
C VAL A 103 -0.47 -6.48 -4.21
N GLU A 104 0.17 -6.96 -3.14
CA GLU A 104 -0.33 -8.13 -2.37
C GLU A 104 -1.68 -7.81 -1.75
N LEU A 105 -1.84 -6.59 -1.22
CA LEU A 105 -3.13 -6.14 -0.71
C LEU A 105 -4.18 -6.06 -1.82
N ALA A 106 -3.83 -5.52 -2.99
CA ALA A 106 -4.72 -5.45 -4.15
C ALA A 106 -5.12 -6.86 -4.64
N TYR A 107 -4.18 -7.80 -4.70
CA TYR A 107 -4.45 -9.19 -5.04
C TYR A 107 -5.44 -9.84 -4.07
N LEU A 108 -5.28 -9.58 -2.80
CA LEU A 108 -6.12 -10.14 -1.76
C LEU A 108 -7.60 -9.73 -1.93
N VAL A 109 -7.86 -8.46 -2.28
CA VAL A 109 -9.23 -7.93 -2.41
C VAL A 109 -9.83 -8.13 -3.80
N SER A 110 -9.03 -8.47 -4.81
CA SER A 110 -9.49 -8.64 -6.18
C SER A 110 -10.27 -9.93 -6.36
N GLU A 111 -11.44 -9.84 -6.99
CA GLU A 111 -12.22 -10.98 -7.48
C GLU A 111 -11.89 -11.29 -8.94
N ALA A 112 -11.29 -10.34 -9.64
CA ALA A 112 -10.91 -10.47 -11.03
C ALA A 112 -9.48 -11.02 -11.18
N PRO A 113 -9.17 -11.69 -12.29
CA PRO A 113 -7.81 -12.05 -12.63
C PRO A 113 -6.91 -10.80 -12.71
N ILE A 114 -5.67 -10.94 -12.26
CA ILE A 114 -4.67 -9.88 -12.34
C ILE A 114 -3.70 -10.21 -13.47
N ILE A 115 -3.47 -9.25 -14.36
CA ILE A 115 -2.49 -9.33 -15.43
C ILE A 115 -1.29 -8.48 -15.04
N GLY A 116 -0.16 -9.13 -14.76
CA GLY A 116 1.11 -8.46 -14.47
C GLY A 116 1.90 -8.18 -15.74
N ILE A 117 2.38 -6.94 -15.90
CA ILE A 117 3.22 -6.53 -17.03
C ILE A 117 4.57 -6.07 -16.50
N THR A 118 5.63 -6.76 -16.90
CA THR A 118 7.00 -6.44 -16.52
C THR A 118 7.87 -6.16 -17.76
N GLY A 119 9.05 -5.60 -17.55
CA GLY A 119 10.00 -5.31 -18.60
C GLY A 119 10.79 -4.04 -18.34
N SER A 120 11.95 -3.87 -18.98
CA SER A 120 12.76 -2.65 -18.89
C SER A 120 12.06 -1.45 -19.52
N ASN A 121 11.46 -1.63 -20.71
CA ASN A 121 10.75 -0.60 -21.47
C ASN A 121 9.34 -1.06 -21.85
N GLY A 122 8.47 -0.14 -22.27
CA GLY A 122 7.15 -0.43 -22.84
C GLY A 122 6.05 -0.81 -21.83
N LYS A 123 6.34 -0.98 -20.53
CA LYS A 123 5.34 -1.37 -19.52
C LYS A 123 4.09 -0.51 -19.58
N THR A 124 4.26 0.82 -19.54
CA THR A 124 3.15 1.77 -19.58
C THR A 124 2.32 1.66 -20.84
N THR A 125 2.99 1.60 -21.99
CA THR A 125 2.33 1.50 -23.30
C THR A 125 1.50 0.22 -23.39
N THR A 126 2.11 -0.94 -23.05
CA THR A 126 1.43 -2.23 -23.05
C THR A 126 0.25 -2.26 -22.09
N THR A 127 0.40 -1.70 -20.87
CA THR A 127 -0.68 -1.63 -19.89
C THR A 127 -1.84 -0.78 -20.41
N THR A 128 -1.54 0.37 -21.02
CA THR A 128 -2.58 1.25 -21.59
C THR A 128 -3.31 0.55 -22.73
N MET A 129 -2.58 -0.08 -23.65
CA MET A 129 -3.19 -0.80 -24.79
C MET A 129 -4.11 -1.93 -24.32
N ILE A 130 -3.65 -2.74 -23.37
CA ILE A 130 -4.47 -3.83 -22.79
C ILE A 130 -5.71 -3.25 -22.11
N ALA A 131 -5.55 -2.21 -21.31
CA ALA A 131 -6.67 -1.54 -20.62
C ALA A 131 -7.70 -0.99 -21.62
N ASP A 132 -7.26 -0.40 -22.71
CA ASP A 132 -8.15 0.16 -23.73
C ASP A 132 -8.90 -0.94 -24.50
N VAL A 133 -8.24 -2.06 -24.80
CA VAL A 133 -8.90 -3.23 -25.39
C VAL A 133 -10.00 -3.75 -24.46
N PHE A 134 -9.71 -3.94 -23.17
CA PHE A 134 -10.71 -4.42 -22.21
C PHE A 134 -11.87 -3.44 -22.03
N LYS A 135 -11.60 -2.13 -22.00
CA LYS A 135 -12.65 -1.09 -21.92
C LYS A 135 -13.57 -1.12 -23.14
N SER A 136 -12.98 -1.28 -24.34
CA SER A 136 -13.75 -1.27 -25.59
C SER A 136 -14.61 -2.52 -25.79
N TRP A 137 -14.11 -3.69 -25.35
CA TRP A 137 -14.77 -4.97 -25.60
C TRP A 137 -15.76 -5.37 -24.51
N TRP A 138 -15.51 -5.04 -23.22
CA TRP A 138 -16.30 -5.61 -22.13
C TRP A 138 -17.00 -4.59 -21.24
N LYS A 139 -16.91 -3.30 -21.49
CA LYS A 139 -17.40 -2.25 -20.57
C LYS A 139 -16.95 -2.43 -19.11
N VAL A 140 -15.84 -3.13 -18.90
CA VAL A 140 -15.30 -3.47 -17.58
C VAL A 140 -14.51 -2.28 -17.04
N ARG A 141 -14.71 -1.95 -15.76
CA ARG A 141 -13.82 -1.03 -15.06
C ARG A 141 -12.50 -1.74 -14.84
N CYS A 142 -11.52 -1.44 -15.69
CA CYS A 142 -10.15 -1.90 -15.52
C CYS A 142 -9.43 -0.96 -14.55
N LEU A 143 -8.96 -1.50 -13.43
CA LEU A 143 -8.05 -0.78 -12.54
C LEU A 143 -6.63 -0.96 -13.07
N VAL A 144 -6.06 0.09 -13.62
CA VAL A 144 -4.68 0.12 -14.09
C VAL A 144 -3.81 0.66 -12.96
N TRP A 145 -2.96 -0.21 -12.42
CA TRP A 145 -1.93 0.17 -11.44
C TRP A 145 -0.59 0.29 -12.14
N LYS A 146 0.02 1.47 -12.03
CA LYS A 146 1.28 1.77 -12.71
C LYS A 146 2.44 1.70 -11.71
N TYR A 147 3.25 0.64 -11.80
CA TYR A 147 4.53 0.57 -11.10
C TYR A 147 5.65 1.17 -11.93
N TRP A 148 6.41 2.03 -11.32
CA TRP A 148 7.71 2.43 -11.80
C TRP A 148 8.77 1.76 -10.92
N PHE A 149 9.50 0.79 -11.46
CA PHE A 149 10.77 0.37 -10.90
C PHE A 149 11.88 1.15 -11.63
N PRO A 150 12.84 1.77 -10.90
CA PRO A 150 14.02 2.37 -11.52
C PRO A 150 14.89 1.31 -12.20
#